data_5a17beb9824877e25792cebf62515ed8
#
_entry.id   5a17beb9824877e25792cebf62515ed8
#
_cell.length_a   1.000
_cell.length_b   1.000
_cell.length_c   1.000
_cell.angle_alpha   90.00
_cell.angle_beta   90.00
_cell.angle_gamma   90.00
#
_symmetry.space_group_name_H-M   'P 1'
#
loop_
_entity.id
_entity.type
_entity.pdbx_description
1 polymer ?
#
loop_
_entity_poly.entity_id
_entity_poly.type
_entity_poly.pdbx_seq_one_letter_code
_entity_poly.pdbx_strand_id
1 'polypeptide(L)'
;MRKHGKHPPSTAPARSSGAASHRRSLRGLGLLAAAALVCGAAIGWAQEASIKVLVNDSPISDYDIDQRERFLAITTQQQPSPQLKKEATEMLIDELLQMQEAKRLSVTVDEEDVRRILADMAQKNNLDVDGLTTALSRTGVSIKTLKDRIRAQIAWQEAVRRKFRRDVQIGDADVTAALTEAGEASGEEGPAETALQLRQIRYELPTGADQRTIATKLAAAESLRGKFGSCADLAKGVTGASVKTLQDQKPASLAQPARLLVANAKVGQMTPPTISTAAVEVYAVCGKRTFRGDDTARAETQRKLMNQEMGLRAERLIRDLRQEAFIEYR
;
A
#
# COMPACT_ATOMS: atom_id res chain seq x y z
N MET A 1 -29.56 54.85 21.22
CA MET A 1 -28.90 56.17 21.18
C MET A 1 -28.01 56.13 19.94
N ARG A 2 -28.45 56.79 18.88
CA ARG A 2 -28.02 58.10 18.30
C ARG A 2 -26.51 58.06 18.00
N LYS A 3 -25.94 58.38 16.80
CA LYS A 3 -26.37 59.07 15.57
C LYS A 3 -25.22 58.94 14.57
N HIS A 4 -25.49 58.73 13.30
CA HIS A 4 -25.37 59.66 12.14
C HIS A 4 -23.96 60.25 11.95
N GLY A 5 -23.35 60.32 10.81
CA GLY A 5 -23.75 60.51 9.42
C GLY A 5 -22.52 61.03 8.69
N LYS A 6 -22.32 60.93 7.50
CA LYS A 6 -22.77 61.58 6.27
C LYS A 6 -21.58 61.73 5.30
N HIS A 7 -21.82 61.32 4.10
CA HIS A 7 -21.18 61.76 2.80
C HIS A 7 -21.58 63.20 2.42
N PRO A 8 -21.16 63.73 1.28
CA PRO A 8 -20.00 63.84 0.39
C PRO A 8 -19.68 65.34 0.08
N PRO A 9 -19.26 65.91 -1.07
CA PRO A 9 -19.16 65.46 -2.45
C PRO A 9 -17.91 65.99 -3.27
N SER A 10 -17.68 65.38 -4.41
CA SER A 10 -17.44 65.85 -5.79
C SER A 10 -17.03 67.29 -6.01
N THR A 11 -15.96 67.50 -6.83
CA THR A 11 -15.98 68.43 -8.00
C THR A 11 -14.74 68.23 -8.90
N ALA A 12 -14.93 67.99 -10.19
CA ALA A 12 -14.08 68.40 -11.30
C ALA A 12 -14.66 69.72 -11.81
N PRO A 13 -14.07 70.54 -12.72
CA PRO A 13 -13.21 70.22 -13.85
C PRO A 13 -12.15 71.32 -14.18
N ALA A 14 -11.31 71.18 -15.19
CA ALA A 14 -11.22 72.10 -16.32
C ALA A 14 -10.00 71.86 -17.22
N ARG A 15 -10.28 71.84 -18.50
CA ARG A 15 -9.37 71.87 -19.64
C ARG A 15 -8.61 73.20 -19.75
N SER A 16 -7.38 73.18 -20.29
CA SER A 16 -6.94 74.19 -21.22
C SER A 16 -5.84 73.64 -22.15
N SER A 17 -6.08 73.90 -23.41
CA SER A 17 -5.27 73.70 -24.60
C SER A 17 -4.10 74.68 -24.68
N GLY A 18 -3.01 74.26 -25.34
CA GLY A 18 -1.91 75.17 -25.69
C GLY A 18 -0.81 74.50 -26.50
N ALA A 19 -0.90 74.62 -27.77
CA ALA A 19 -0.05 74.64 -28.98
C ALA A 19 1.47 74.47 -28.82
N ALA A 20 1.95 73.59 -29.68
CA ALA A 20 3.07 73.59 -30.65
C ALA A 20 4.37 74.39 -30.32
N SER A 21 5.51 73.66 -30.38
CA SER A 21 6.63 74.07 -31.21
C SER A 21 7.65 72.93 -31.44
N HIS A 22 7.98 72.72 -32.69
CA HIS A 22 9.06 71.91 -33.21
C HIS A 22 10.41 72.30 -32.63
N ARG A 23 11.20 71.38 -32.10
CA ARG A 23 12.66 71.41 -32.29
C ARG A 23 13.21 70.01 -32.39
N ARG A 24 13.70 69.65 -33.56
CA ARG A 24 14.55 68.47 -33.79
C ARG A 24 15.83 68.58 -32.97
N SER A 25 16.23 67.60 -32.27
CA SER A 25 17.63 67.34 -31.95
C SER A 25 17.87 65.84 -31.79
N LEU A 26 18.75 65.39 -32.65
CA LEU A 26 19.39 64.08 -32.64
C LEU A 26 20.02 63.80 -31.26
N ARG A 27 19.51 62.91 -30.50
CA ARG A 27 20.20 62.20 -29.44
C ARG A 27 19.33 60.96 -29.06
N GLY A 28 19.46 59.92 -29.84
CA GLY A 28 18.69 58.69 -29.60
C GLY A 28 19.42 57.45 -30.10
N LEU A 29 20.72 57.34 -29.85
CA LEU A 29 21.50 56.14 -30.22
C LEU A 29 22.35 55.62 -29.05
N GLY A 30 21.81 55.66 -27.84
CA GLY A 30 22.57 55.25 -26.65
C GLY A 30 21.80 54.38 -25.64
N LEU A 31 20.53 54.06 -25.88
CA LEU A 31 19.70 53.38 -24.86
C LEU A 31 19.19 52.00 -25.26
N LEU A 32 19.61 51.42 -26.40
CA LEU A 32 19.26 50.07 -26.83
C LEU A 32 20.34 49.00 -26.56
N ALA A 33 21.51 49.40 -26.04
CA ALA A 33 22.59 48.47 -25.74
C ALA A 33 22.60 47.97 -24.24
N ALA A 34 21.79 48.57 -23.36
CA ALA A 34 21.76 48.19 -21.94
C ALA A 34 20.64 47.16 -21.57
N ALA A 35 19.69 46.90 -22.47
CA ALA A 35 18.59 45.94 -22.20
C ALA A 35 18.91 44.49 -22.60
N ALA A 36 20.03 44.23 -23.28
CA ALA A 36 20.40 42.89 -23.74
C ALA A 36 21.31 42.13 -22.77
N LEU A 37 21.71 42.70 -21.64
CA LEU A 37 22.65 42.06 -20.68
C LEU A 37 22.02 41.54 -19.39
N VAL A 38 20.69 41.58 -19.26
CA VAL A 38 20.00 41.10 -18.04
C VAL A 38 19.26 39.77 -18.28
N CYS A 39 19.21 39.23 -19.49
CA CYS A 39 18.56 37.95 -19.83
C CYS A 39 19.48 36.71 -19.74
N GLY A 40 20.69 36.85 -19.19
CA GLY A 40 21.72 35.80 -19.24
C GLY A 40 22.04 35.06 -17.92
N ALA A 41 21.24 35.17 -16.88
CA ALA A 41 21.60 34.56 -15.56
C ALA A 41 20.49 33.76 -14.87
N ALA A 42 19.57 33.18 -15.61
CA ALA A 42 18.79 32.04 -15.09
C ALA A 42 19.40 30.74 -15.63
N ILE A 43 20.71 30.53 -15.38
CA ILE A 43 21.26 29.18 -15.38
C ILE A 43 20.67 28.54 -14.15
N GLY A 44 19.51 27.85 -14.35
CA GLY A 44 18.97 26.96 -13.36
C GLY A 44 20.10 26.02 -12.92
N TRP A 45 20.40 26.03 -11.66
CA TRP A 45 21.21 25.00 -11.03
C TRP A 45 20.43 23.71 -11.18
N ALA A 46 20.54 23.06 -12.35
CA ALA A 46 20.30 21.65 -12.44
C ALA A 46 21.32 21.06 -11.48
N GLN A 47 20.91 20.67 -10.29
CA GLN A 47 21.69 19.82 -9.41
C GLN A 47 21.95 18.56 -10.23
N GLU A 48 23.10 18.49 -10.90
CA GLU A 48 23.58 17.26 -11.49
C GLU A 48 23.70 16.27 -10.33
N ALA A 49 22.74 15.34 -10.29
CA ALA A 49 22.78 14.26 -9.31
C ALA A 49 24.07 13.47 -9.62
N SER A 50 25.10 13.73 -8.82
CA SER A 50 26.39 13.05 -8.95
C SER A 50 26.16 11.54 -8.79
N ILE A 51 26.60 10.75 -9.77
CA ILE A 51 26.60 9.30 -9.66
C ILE A 51 27.67 8.92 -8.65
N LYS A 52 27.28 8.18 -7.61
CA LYS A 52 28.17 7.71 -6.54
C LYS A 52 28.51 6.23 -6.66
N VAL A 53 27.62 5.45 -7.20
CA VAL A 53 27.85 4.03 -7.41
C VAL A 53 27.29 3.65 -8.78
N LEU A 54 28.00 2.82 -9.51
CA LEU A 54 27.51 2.16 -10.71
C LEU A 54 27.41 0.67 -10.42
N VAL A 55 26.24 0.09 -10.59
CA VAL A 55 26.01 -1.35 -10.40
C VAL A 55 25.66 -1.95 -11.77
N ASN A 56 26.61 -2.65 -12.36
CA ASN A 56 26.59 -2.99 -13.78
C ASN A 56 26.38 -1.70 -14.61
N ASP A 57 25.30 -1.60 -15.38
CA ASP A 57 24.99 -0.40 -16.18
C ASP A 57 24.01 0.57 -15.49
N SER A 58 23.72 0.38 -14.21
CA SER A 58 22.69 1.12 -13.50
C SER A 58 23.29 2.05 -12.44
N PRO A 59 23.05 3.37 -12.53
CA PRO A 59 23.61 4.32 -11.59
C PRO A 59 22.80 4.45 -10.30
N ILE A 60 23.48 4.71 -9.19
CA ILE A 60 22.93 5.19 -7.93
C ILE A 60 23.50 6.59 -7.71
N SER A 61 22.62 7.57 -7.57
CA SER A 61 23.00 8.96 -7.36
C SER A 61 23.20 9.28 -5.87
N ASP A 62 23.95 10.35 -5.59
CA ASP A 62 24.07 10.90 -4.23
C ASP A 62 22.71 11.26 -3.63
N TYR A 63 21.80 11.77 -4.48
CA TYR A 63 20.42 12.06 -4.08
C TYR A 63 19.68 10.80 -3.61
N ASP A 64 19.80 9.68 -4.33
CA ASP A 64 19.14 8.42 -3.95
C ASP A 64 19.67 7.91 -2.60
N ILE A 65 21.00 8.03 -2.39
CA ILE A 65 21.64 7.64 -1.14
C ILE A 65 21.15 8.52 0.02
N ASP A 66 21.13 9.84 -0.16
CA ASP A 66 20.67 10.77 0.87
C ASP A 66 19.18 10.57 1.20
N GLN A 67 18.35 10.30 0.20
CA GLN A 67 16.94 9.97 0.40
C GLN A 67 16.77 8.66 1.19
N ARG A 68 17.58 7.65 0.90
CA ARG A 68 17.56 6.38 1.61
C ARG A 68 18.09 6.53 3.04
N GLU A 69 19.16 7.27 3.25
CA GLU A 69 19.70 7.56 4.58
C GLU A 69 18.66 8.25 5.48
N ARG A 70 18.00 9.31 4.97
CA ARG A 70 16.92 10.00 5.70
C ARG A 70 15.77 9.05 6.03
N PHE A 71 15.38 8.22 5.06
CA PHE A 71 14.33 7.23 5.28
C PHE A 71 14.70 6.24 6.38
N LEU A 72 15.95 5.72 6.38
CA LEU A 72 16.44 4.84 7.43
C LEU A 72 16.49 5.56 8.79
N ALA A 73 17.00 6.78 8.85
CA ALA A 73 17.08 7.57 10.07
C ALA A 73 15.72 7.67 10.77
N ILE A 74 14.64 7.90 9.99
CA ILE A 74 13.28 8.00 10.54
C ILE A 74 12.76 6.63 10.99
N THR A 75 12.92 5.61 10.17
CA THR A 75 12.31 4.29 10.42
C THR A 75 13.01 3.51 11.52
N THR A 76 14.32 3.75 11.72
CA THR A 76 15.13 3.11 12.77
C THR A 76 15.41 4.01 13.96
N GLN A 77 14.92 5.27 13.93
CA GLN A 77 15.15 6.29 14.95
C GLN A 77 16.65 6.55 15.21
N GLN A 78 17.48 6.40 14.17
CA GLN A 78 18.92 6.66 14.24
C GLN A 78 19.21 8.08 13.74
N GLN A 79 20.34 8.65 14.21
CA GLN A 79 20.84 9.91 13.67
C GLN A 79 21.60 9.66 12.36
N PRO A 80 21.52 10.58 11.38
CA PRO A 80 22.35 10.54 10.19
C PRO A 80 23.82 10.39 10.55
N SER A 81 24.52 9.47 9.89
CA SER A 81 25.91 9.16 10.18
C SER A 81 26.58 8.52 8.95
N PRO A 82 27.91 8.59 8.86
CA PRO A 82 28.64 7.89 7.77
C PRO A 82 28.30 6.41 7.69
N GLN A 83 28.05 5.77 8.84
CA GLN A 83 27.65 4.36 8.90
C GLN A 83 26.25 4.14 8.31
N LEU A 84 25.28 4.99 8.67
CA LEU A 84 23.91 4.91 8.14
C LEU A 84 23.88 5.20 6.64
N LYS A 85 24.72 6.15 6.17
CA LYS A 85 24.88 6.44 4.74
C LYS A 85 25.47 5.25 3.98
N LYS A 86 26.45 4.56 4.56
CA LYS A 86 26.99 3.33 3.99
C LYS A 86 25.90 2.24 3.91
N GLU A 87 25.16 2.02 4.98
CA GLU A 87 24.06 1.05 5.00
C GLU A 87 23.00 1.38 3.94
N ALA A 88 22.61 2.65 3.81
CA ALA A 88 21.71 3.13 2.77
C ALA A 88 22.23 2.80 1.37
N THR A 89 23.53 2.99 1.13
CA THR A 89 24.18 2.69 -0.15
C THR A 89 24.13 1.18 -0.45
N GLU A 90 24.51 0.35 0.53
CA GLU A 90 24.49 -1.11 0.39
C GLU A 90 23.07 -1.64 0.09
N MET A 91 22.06 -1.09 0.76
CA MET A 91 20.64 -1.44 0.49
C MET A 91 20.23 -1.07 -0.92
N LEU A 92 20.62 0.09 -1.44
CA LEU A 92 20.32 0.50 -2.80
C LEU A 92 21.01 -0.38 -3.85
N ILE A 93 22.25 -0.82 -3.58
CA ILE A 93 22.96 -1.79 -4.43
C ILE A 93 22.17 -3.10 -4.49
N ASP A 94 21.76 -3.63 -3.32
CA ASP A 94 20.96 -4.87 -3.27
C ASP A 94 19.65 -4.74 -4.02
N GLU A 95 18.89 -3.66 -3.78
CA GLU A 95 17.63 -3.41 -4.48
C GLU A 95 17.82 -3.34 -5.99
N LEU A 96 18.90 -2.75 -6.45
CA LEU A 96 19.18 -2.65 -7.87
C LEU A 96 19.49 -4.04 -8.48
N LEU A 97 20.29 -4.84 -7.80
CA LEU A 97 20.58 -6.23 -8.21
C LEU A 97 19.31 -7.10 -8.19
N GLN A 98 18.45 -6.93 -7.17
CA GLN A 98 17.17 -7.60 -7.07
C GLN A 98 16.26 -7.25 -8.26
N MET A 99 16.20 -5.98 -8.64
CA MET A 99 15.43 -5.52 -9.79
C MET A 99 16.00 -6.03 -11.12
N GLN A 100 17.32 -6.09 -11.25
CA GLN A 100 17.97 -6.64 -12.44
C GLN A 100 17.66 -8.13 -12.59
N GLU A 101 17.75 -8.92 -11.51
CA GLU A 101 17.40 -10.35 -11.52
C GLU A 101 15.90 -10.56 -11.77
N ALA A 102 15.02 -9.76 -11.16
CA ALA A 102 13.59 -9.80 -11.43
C ALA A 102 13.29 -9.56 -12.93
N LYS A 103 13.94 -8.56 -13.53
CA LYS A 103 13.84 -8.29 -14.98
C LYS A 103 14.33 -9.47 -15.82
N ARG A 104 15.48 -10.07 -15.45
CA ARG A 104 16.05 -11.26 -16.12
C ARG A 104 15.08 -12.44 -16.09
N LEU A 105 14.34 -12.60 -15.00
CA LEU A 105 13.32 -13.62 -14.83
C LEU A 105 11.95 -13.21 -15.40
N SER A 106 11.85 -12.08 -16.11
CA SER A 106 10.60 -11.55 -16.67
C SER A 106 9.50 -11.33 -15.60
N VAL A 107 9.91 -10.91 -14.41
CA VAL A 107 8.98 -10.50 -13.35
C VAL A 107 8.59 -9.04 -13.59
N THR A 108 7.29 -8.79 -13.58
CA THR A 108 6.70 -7.44 -13.64
C THR A 108 5.95 -7.18 -12.34
N VAL A 109 6.04 -5.96 -11.84
CA VAL A 109 5.32 -5.50 -10.66
C VAL A 109 4.16 -4.63 -11.11
N ASP A 110 2.95 -4.96 -10.66
CA ASP A 110 1.80 -4.12 -10.90
C ASP A 110 1.83 -2.90 -9.96
N GLU A 111 1.62 -1.72 -10.52
CA GLU A 111 1.52 -0.48 -9.73
C GLU A 111 0.34 -0.49 -8.75
N GLU A 112 -0.69 -1.29 -9.01
CA GLU A 112 -1.79 -1.51 -8.08
C GLU A 112 -1.32 -2.22 -6.80
N ASP A 113 -0.41 -3.19 -6.91
CA ASP A 113 0.18 -3.87 -5.75
C ASP A 113 1.00 -2.90 -4.90
N VAL A 114 1.77 -2.02 -5.55
CA VAL A 114 2.52 -0.96 -4.85
C VAL A 114 1.57 -0.01 -4.12
N ARG A 115 0.50 0.43 -4.79
CA ARG A 115 -0.52 1.31 -4.18
C ARG A 115 -1.21 0.66 -3.00
N ARG A 116 -1.57 -0.63 -3.10
CA ARG A 116 -2.21 -1.39 -2.02
C ARG A 116 -1.32 -1.47 -0.79
N ILE A 117 -0.04 -1.85 -0.96
CA ILE A 117 0.91 -1.90 0.16
C ILE A 117 1.10 -0.52 0.79
N LEU A 118 1.19 0.53 -0.03
CA LEU A 118 1.32 1.89 0.46
C LEU A 118 0.09 2.33 1.27
N ALA A 119 -1.12 1.98 0.81
CA ALA A 119 -2.37 2.24 1.53
C ALA A 119 -2.43 1.49 2.87
N ASP A 120 -2.04 0.21 2.88
CA ASP A 120 -1.96 -0.58 4.11
C ASP A 120 -0.95 0.01 5.12
N MET A 121 0.20 0.49 4.63
CA MET A 121 1.18 1.17 5.47
C MET A 121 0.64 2.48 6.03
N ALA A 122 -0.07 3.27 5.24
CA ALA A 122 -0.70 4.50 5.68
C ALA A 122 -1.76 4.22 6.77
N GLN A 123 -2.64 3.24 6.56
CA GLN A 123 -3.66 2.83 7.54
C GLN A 123 -3.04 2.38 8.87
N LYS A 124 -1.97 1.61 8.85
CA LYS A 124 -1.25 1.16 10.06
C LYS A 124 -0.69 2.33 10.89
N ASN A 125 -0.47 3.47 10.25
CA ASN A 125 -0.03 4.71 10.90
C ASN A 125 -1.19 5.69 11.14
N ASN A 126 -2.45 5.26 10.99
CA ASN A 126 -3.65 6.09 11.11
C ASN A 126 -3.67 7.27 10.13
N LEU A 127 -3.14 7.07 8.94
CA LEU A 127 -3.07 8.05 7.85
C LEU A 127 -3.76 7.49 6.59
N ASP A 128 -4.06 8.36 5.66
CA ASP A 128 -4.25 8.02 4.25
C ASP A 128 -2.93 8.17 3.48
N VAL A 129 -2.93 7.84 2.19
CA VAL A 129 -1.73 7.90 1.35
C VAL A 129 -1.19 9.33 1.22
N ASP A 130 -2.07 10.33 1.18
CA ASP A 130 -1.68 11.74 1.09
C ASP A 130 -1.09 12.24 2.41
N GLY A 131 -1.67 11.82 3.53
CA GLY A 131 -1.13 12.04 4.86
C GLY A 131 0.26 11.43 5.04
N LEU A 132 0.46 10.18 4.61
CA LEU A 132 1.76 9.52 4.63
C LEU A 132 2.78 10.25 3.75
N THR A 133 2.37 10.67 2.54
CA THR A 133 3.20 11.45 1.62
C THR A 133 3.63 12.78 2.26
N THR A 134 2.70 13.47 2.90
CA THR A 134 2.96 14.73 3.60
C THR A 134 3.91 14.53 4.79
N ALA A 135 3.70 13.47 5.57
CA ALA A 135 4.55 13.14 6.72
C ALA A 135 6.01 12.87 6.28
N LEU A 136 6.21 12.08 5.23
CA LEU A 136 7.53 11.82 4.66
C LEU A 136 8.17 13.11 4.11
N SER A 137 7.42 13.92 3.37
CA SER A 137 7.93 15.17 2.81
C SER A 137 8.41 16.15 3.87
N ARG A 138 7.74 16.24 5.03
CA ARG A 138 8.16 17.07 6.17
C ARG A 138 9.52 16.67 6.74
N THR A 139 9.91 15.42 6.58
CA THR A 139 11.22 14.91 6.99
C THR A 139 12.25 14.94 5.86
N GLY A 140 11.89 15.51 4.71
CA GLY A 140 12.75 15.60 3.55
C GLY A 140 12.90 14.30 2.76
N VAL A 141 11.98 13.34 2.96
CA VAL A 141 11.94 12.07 2.23
C VAL A 141 10.87 12.11 1.16
N SER A 142 11.24 11.78 -0.07
CA SER A 142 10.31 11.63 -1.19
C SER A 142 9.51 10.34 -1.07
N ILE A 143 8.22 10.42 -1.35
CA ILE A 143 7.37 9.21 -1.45
C ILE A 143 7.87 8.22 -2.52
N LYS A 144 8.61 8.70 -3.53
CA LYS A 144 9.26 7.86 -4.54
C LYS A 144 10.20 6.84 -3.91
N THR A 145 11.01 7.26 -2.92
CA THR A 145 11.95 6.39 -2.20
C THR A 145 11.23 5.19 -1.56
N LEU A 146 10.06 5.41 -0.95
CA LEU A 146 9.26 4.34 -0.37
C LEU A 146 8.63 3.45 -1.45
N LYS A 147 8.09 4.05 -2.52
CA LYS A 147 7.49 3.30 -3.63
C LYS A 147 8.52 2.41 -4.34
N ASP A 148 9.73 2.91 -4.59
CA ASP A 148 10.78 2.14 -5.25
C ASP A 148 11.24 0.97 -4.38
N ARG A 149 11.36 1.16 -3.08
CA ARG A 149 11.64 0.08 -2.13
C ARG A 149 10.55 -1.00 -2.13
N ILE A 150 9.28 -0.61 -2.09
CA ILE A 150 8.15 -1.55 -2.15
C ILE A 150 8.20 -2.33 -3.47
N ARG A 151 8.44 -1.63 -4.58
CA ARG A 151 8.54 -2.27 -5.91
C ARG A 151 9.68 -3.28 -5.96
N ALA A 152 10.87 -2.94 -5.47
CA ALA A 152 12.00 -3.84 -5.40
C ALA A 152 11.69 -5.07 -4.52
N GLN A 153 11.04 -4.87 -3.38
CA GLN A 153 10.65 -5.96 -2.49
C GLN A 153 9.65 -6.93 -3.15
N ILE A 154 8.61 -6.43 -3.83
CA ILE A 154 7.65 -7.26 -4.55
C ILE A 154 8.35 -8.03 -5.67
N ALA A 155 9.15 -7.33 -6.48
CA ALA A 155 9.89 -7.92 -7.59
C ALA A 155 10.82 -9.04 -7.12
N TRP A 156 11.55 -8.79 -6.02
CA TRP A 156 12.45 -9.78 -5.44
C TRP A 156 11.74 -11.01 -4.91
N GLN A 157 10.67 -10.85 -4.15
CA GLN A 157 9.88 -11.97 -3.65
C GLN A 157 9.37 -12.86 -4.79
N GLU A 158 8.89 -12.24 -5.87
CA GLU A 158 8.40 -12.99 -7.03
C GLU A 158 9.54 -13.64 -7.82
N ALA A 159 10.70 -12.97 -7.95
CA ALA A 159 11.88 -13.52 -8.60
C ALA A 159 12.40 -14.76 -7.86
N VAL A 160 12.54 -14.69 -6.54
CA VAL A 160 12.94 -15.82 -5.69
C VAL A 160 11.96 -16.97 -5.82
N ARG A 161 10.66 -16.68 -5.72
CA ARG A 161 9.60 -17.69 -5.87
C ARG A 161 9.66 -18.36 -7.24
N ARG A 162 9.80 -17.59 -8.31
CA ARG A 162 9.87 -18.11 -9.70
C ARG A 162 11.11 -18.98 -9.91
N LYS A 163 12.26 -18.55 -9.38
CA LYS A 163 13.54 -19.26 -9.52
C LYS A 163 13.55 -20.58 -8.77
N PHE A 164 13.06 -20.59 -7.52
CA PHE A 164 13.20 -21.73 -6.61
C PHE A 164 11.92 -22.55 -6.41
N ARG A 165 10.84 -22.24 -7.14
CA ARG A 165 9.53 -22.91 -7.00
C ARG A 165 9.61 -24.44 -7.08
N ARG A 166 10.53 -24.97 -7.88
CA ARG A 166 10.69 -26.42 -8.09
C ARG A 166 11.68 -27.05 -7.13
N ASP A 167 12.57 -26.23 -6.54
CA ASP A 167 13.68 -26.71 -5.75
C ASP A 167 13.35 -26.76 -4.25
N VAL A 168 12.35 -25.99 -3.81
CA VAL A 168 11.93 -25.95 -2.42
C VAL A 168 10.68 -26.80 -2.26
N GLN A 169 10.84 -27.93 -1.60
CA GLN A 169 9.75 -28.85 -1.26
C GLN A 169 9.88 -29.19 0.23
N ILE A 170 8.81 -28.92 0.98
CA ILE A 170 8.73 -29.25 2.40
C ILE A 170 7.85 -30.49 2.52
N GLY A 171 8.47 -31.60 2.90
CA GLY A 171 7.79 -32.89 3.08
C GLY A 171 7.12 -33.02 4.44
N ASP A 172 6.25 -34.02 4.57
CA ASP A 172 5.58 -34.32 5.84
C ASP A 172 6.58 -34.69 6.97
N ALA A 173 7.72 -35.29 6.63
CA ALA A 173 8.78 -35.61 7.58
C ALA A 173 9.39 -34.34 8.19
N ASP A 174 9.64 -33.31 7.37
CA ASP A 174 10.20 -32.04 7.83
C ASP A 174 9.24 -31.32 8.77
N VAL A 175 7.95 -31.32 8.42
CA VAL A 175 6.89 -30.74 9.25
C VAL A 175 6.79 -31.48 10.60
N THR A 176 6.82 -32.82 10.58
CA THR A 176 6.75 -33.62 11.79
C THR A 176 7.96 -33.40 12.69
N ALA A 177 9.16 -33.34 12.12
CA ALA A 177 10.39 -33.04 12.86
C ALA A 177 10.31 -31.67 13.54
N ALA A 178 9.88 -30.64 12.80
CA ALA A 178 9.76 -29.28 13.33
C ALA A 178 8.70 -29.15 14.44
N LEU A 179 7.58 -29.84 14.32
CA LEU A 179 6.55 -29.89 15.38
C LEU A 179 7.06 -30.60 16.63
N THR A 180 7.82 -31.68 16.44
CA THR A 180 8.42 -32.42 17.57
C THR A 180 9.44 -31.56 18.31
N GLU A 181 10.29 -30.82 17.56
CA GLU A 181 11.29 -29.91 18.11
C GLU A 181 10.64 -28.74 18.88
N ALA A 182 9.52 -28.22 18.38
CA ALA A 182 8.75 -27.18 19.04
C ALA A 182 7.99 -27.66 20.29
N GLY A 183 7.95 -28.95 20.56
CA GLY A 183 7.14 -29.54 21.64
C GLY A 183 5.63 -29.52 21.37
N GLU A 184 5.25 -29.20 20.12
CA GLU A 184 3.85 -29.12 19.68
C GLU A 184 3.34 -30.42 19.08
N ALA A 185 4.19 -31.43 18.94
CA ALA A 185 3.81 -32.79 18.57
C ALA A 185 3.25 -33.55 19.79
N SER A 186 2.14 -33.05 20.34
CA SER A 186 1.34 -33.82 21.24
C SER A 186 0.59 -34.86 20.42
N GLY A 187 0.91 -36.15 20.63
CA GLY A 187 0.21 -37.26 19.98
C GLY A 187 -1.27 -37.43 20.44
N GLU A 188 -1.83 -36.42 21.05
CA GLU A 188 -3.26 -36.35 21.35
C GLU A 188 -3.93 -35.51 20.23
N GLU A 189 -4.87 -36.16 19.56
CA GLU A 189 -5.77 -35.51 18.62
C GLU A 189 -6.44 -34.32 19.33
N GLY A 190 -5.99 -33.08 19.06
CA GLY A 190 -6.64 -31.88 19.57
C GLY A 190 -8.12 -31.85 19.18
N PRO A 191 -8.97 -31.11 19.89
CA PRO A 191 -10.38 -31.03 19.57
C PRO A 191 -10.56 -30.58 18.11
N ALA A 192 -11.41 -31.33 17.40
CA ALA A 192 -11.71 -31.05 16.01
C ALA A 192 -12.31 -29.63 15.88
N GLU A 193 -11.57 -28.72 15.26
CA GLU A 193 -12.06 -27.38 14.96
C GLU A 193 -12.79 -27.35 13.62
N THR A 194 -13.87 -26.61 13.57
CA THR A 194 -14.65 -26.44 12.37
C THR A 194 -14.37 -25.08 11.74
N ALA A 195 -13.92 -25.08 10.49
CA ALA A 195 -13.92 -23.89 9.67
C ALA A 195 -15.06 -23.93 8.65
N LEU A 196 -15.63 -22.80 8.38
CA LEU A 196 -16.77 -22.61 7.51
C LEU A 196 -16.39 -21.80 6.28
N GLN A 197 -16.87 -22.23 5.14
CA GLN A 197 -16.85 -21.43 3.92
C GLN A 197 -18.13 -20.60 3.89
N LEU A 198 -17.98 -19.29 4.01
CA LEU A 198 -19.10 -18.38 4.13
C LEU A 198 -19.16 -17.42 2.94
N ARG A 199 -20.36 -17.02 2.58
CA ARG A 199 -20.65 -15.81 1.82
C ARG A 199 -21.29 -14.80 2.75
N GLN A 200 -20.61 -13.67 2.97
CA GLN A 200 -21.17 -12.53 3.69
C GLN A 200 -21.88 -11.63 2.68
N ILE A 201 -23.14 -11.40 2.89
CA ILE A 201 -23.95 -10.45 2.10
C ILE A 201 -24.22 -9.25 3.00
N ARG A 202 -23.84 -8.06 2.53
CA ARG A 202 -23.86 -6.84 3.31
C ARG A 202 -24.64 -5.75 2.58
N TYR A 203 -25.72 -5.31 3.19
CA TYR A 203 -26.52 -4.15 2.77
C TYR A 203 -26.05 -2.93 3.57
N GLU A 204 -25.29 -2.05 2.93
CA GLU A 204 -24.74 -0.86 3.56
C GLU A 204 -25.86 0.05 4.09
N LEU A 205 -25.64 0.60 5.30
CA LEU A 205 -26.47 1.61 5.92
C LEU A 205 -25.71 2.95 5.94
N PRO A 206 -26.31 4.05 5.50
CA PRO A 206 -25.71 5.37 5.66
C PRO A 206 -25.57 5.74 7.14
N THR A 207 -24.62 6.58 7.45
CA THR A 207 -24.42 7.08 8.83
C THR A 207 -25.70 7.78 9.30
N GLY A 208 -26.25 7.34 10.43
CA GLY A 208 -27.51 7.88 10.95
C GLY A 208 -28.76 7.40 10.21
N ALA A 209 -28.71 6.21 9.58
CA ALA A 209 -29.86 5.62 8.88
C ALA A 209 -31.11 5.64 9.75
N ASP A 210 -32.23 6.10 9.16
CA ASP A 210 -33.50 6.10 9.82
C ASP A 210 -34.12 4.69 9.90
N GLN A 211 -35.10 4.52 10.77
CA GLN A 211 -35.78 3.24 11.02
C GLN A 211 -36.40 2.63 9.75
N ARG A 212 -36.87 3.49 8.83
CA ARG A 212 -37.47 3.04 7.55
C ARG A 212 -36.38 2.45 6.63
N THR A 213 -35.24 3.09 6.53
CA THR A 213 -34.11 2.61 5.74
C THR A 213 -33.61 1.26 6.28
N ILE A 214 -33.44 1.13 7.60
CA ILE A 214 -33.07 -0.12 8.25
C ILE A 214 -34.09 -1.22 7.96
N ALA A 215 -35.40 -0.93 8.13
CA ALA A 215 -36.48 -1.89 7.87
C ALA A 215 -36.47 -2.36 6.39
N THR A 216 -36.25 -1.44 5.45
CA THR A 216 -36.18 -1.77 4.02
C THR A 216 -35.03 -2.72 3.71
N LYS A 217 -33.82 -2.48 4.27
CA LYS A 217 -32.66 -3.34 4.08
C LYS A 217 -32.83 -4.69 4.76
N LEU A 218 -33.46 -4.71 5.94
CA LEU A 218 -33.81 -5.93 6.65
C LEU A 218 -34.79 -6.79 5.84
N ALA A 219 -35.84 -6.19 5.29
CA ALA A 219 -36.83 -6.88 4.44
C ALA A 219 -36.16 -7.45 3.17
N ALA A 220 -35.21 -6.71 2.56
CA ALA A 220 -34.44 -7.20 1.42
C ALA A 220 -33.57 -8.40 1.79
N ALA A 221 -32.91 -8.37 2.95
CA ALA A 221 -32.10 -9.47 3.46
C ALA A 221 -32.94 -10.70 3.77
N GLU A 222 -34.12 -10.56 4.39
CA GLU A 222 -35.06 -11.65 4.64
C GLU A 222 -35.63 -12.22 3.34
N SER A 223 -35.98 -11.40 2.38
CA SER A 223 -36.43 -11.84 1.04
C SER A 223 -35.34 -12.66 0.35
N LEU A 224 -34.07 -12.23 0.42
CA LEU A 224 -32.95 -13.00 -0.10
C LEU A 224 -32.82 -14.34 0.59
N ARG A 225 -32.93 -14.38 1.92
CA ARG A 225 -32.87 -15.60 2.70
C ARG A 225 -33.98 -16.59 2.31
N GLY A 226 -35.20 -16.10 2.13
CA GLY A 226 -36.34 -16.93 1.71
C GLY A 226 -36.22 -17.49 0.29
N LYS A 227 -35.45 -16.83 -0.58
CA LYS A 227 -35.23 -17.25 -1.98
C LYS A 227 -33.90 -17.96 -2.18
N PHE A 228 -33.11 -18.12 -1.12
CA PHE A 228 -31.78 -18.70 -1.22
C PHE A 228 -31.84 -20.19 -1.57
N GLY A 229 -31.32 -20.56 -2.72
CA GLY A 229 -31.24 -21.92 -3.21
C GLY A 229 -29.84 -22.51 -3.07
N SER A 230 -28.82 -21.76 -3.46
CA SER A 230 -27.45 -22.23 -3.45
C SER A 230 -26.42 -21.12 -3.31
N CYS A 231 -25.22 -21.45 -2.82
CA CYS A 231 -24.09 -20.51 -2.79
C CYS A 231 -23.57 -20.10 -4.18
N ALA A 232 -23.82 -20.91 -5.20
CA ALA A 232 -23.44 -20.61 -6.57
C ALA A 232 -24.24 -19.41 -7.12
N ASP A 233 -25.49 -19.24 -6.69
CA ASP A 233 -26.33 -18.12 -7.13
C ASP A 233 -25.81 -16.77 -6.60
N LEU A 234 -25.18 -16.77 -5.43
CA LEU A 234 -24.58 -15.57 -4.85
C LEU A 234 -23.32 -15.09 -5.61
N ALA A 235 -22.70 -15.97 -6.41
CA ALA A 235 -21.57 -15.58 -7.24
C ALA A 235 -21.94 -14.58 -8.35
N LYS A 236 -23.22 -14.54 -8.73
CA LYS A 236 -23.76 -13.60 -9.74
C LYS A 236 -24.00 -12.20 -9.16
N GLY A 237 -23.76 -12.01 -7.85
CA GLY A 237 -24.04 -10.80 -7.12
C GLY A 237 -25.46 -10.73 -6.56
N VAL A 238 -25.69 -9.80 -5.67
CA VAL A 238 -27.00 -9.52 -5.04
C VAL A 238 -27.32 -8.07 -5.22
N THR A 239 -28.50 -7.78 -5.77
CA THR A 239 -28.93 -6.40 -6.04
C THR A 239 -28.99 -5.58 -4.73
N GLY A 240 -28.25 -4.46 -4.71
CA GLY A 240 -28.23 -3.54 -3.57
C GLY A 240 -27.44 -4.01 -2.35
N ALA A 241 -26.60 -5.05 -2.49
CA ALA A 241 -25.72 -5.55 -1.45
C ALA A 241 -24.35 -5.92 -2.03
N SER A 242 -23.32 -5.85 -1.21
CA SER A 242 -22.01 -6.42 -1.49
C SER A 242 -21.93 -7.87 -1.04
N VAL A 243 -21.26 -8.73 -1.82
CA VAL A 243 -21.03 -10.14 -1.50
C VAL A 243 -19.56 -10.40 -1.35
N LYS A 244 -19.15 -10.84 -0.15
CA LYS A 244 -17.75 -11.21 0.15
C LYS A 244 -17.65 -12.71 0.43
N THR A 245 -16.70 -13.38 -0.21
CA THR A 245 -16.36 -14.76 0.09
C THR A 245 -15.39 -14.79 1.28
N LEU A 246 -15.74 -15.55 2.31
CA LEU A 246 -14.90 -15.80 3.47
C LEU A 246 -14.59 -17.30 3.51
N GLN A 247 -13.34 -17.65 3.26
CA GLN A 247 -12.89 -19.04 3.29
C GLN A 247 -12.28 -19.36 4.65
N ASP A 248 -12.48 -20.60 5.08
CA ASP A 248 -11.88 -21.17 6.30
C ASP A 248 -12.07 -20.30 7.57
N GLN A 249 -13.30 -19.73 7.71
CA GLN A 249 -13.63 -18.92 8.89
C GLN A 249 -13.98 -19.80 10.08
N LYS A 250 -13.22 -19.68 11.18
CA LYS A 250 -13.62 -20.26 12.46
C LYS A 250 -14.81 -19.46 13.00
N PRO A 251 -15.89 -20.07 13.50
CA PRO A 251 -17.01 -19.34 14.11
C PRO A 251 -16.55 -18.34 15.18
N ALA A 252 -15.50 -18.69 15.94
CA ALA A 252 -14.92 -17.84 16.97
C ALA A 252 -14.33 -16.52 16.45
N SER A 253 -13.93 -16.45 15.18
CA SER A 253 -13.38 -15.22 14.57
C SER A 253 -14.43 -14.20 14.17
N LEU A 254 -15.72 -14.57 14.20
CA LEU A 254 -16.82 -13.67 13.88
C LEU A 254 -17.29 -12.91 15.12
N ALA A 255 -17.71 -11.66 14.92
CA ALA A 255 -18.33 -10.87 15.96
C ALA A 255 -19.72 -11.43 16.34
N GLN A 256 -20.18 -11.14 17.56
CA GLN A 256 -21.57 -11.38 17.95
C GLN A 256 -22.48 -10.37 17.23
N PRO A 257 -23.73 -10.76 16.86
CA PRO A 257 -24.37 -12.06 17.03
C PRO A 257 -24.09 -13.08 15.91
N ALA A 258 -23.38 -12.69 14.83
CA ALA A 258 -23.11 -13.54 13.67
C ALA A 258 -22.46 -14.89 14.05
N ARG A 259 -21.57 -14.88 15.04
CA ARG A 259 -20.89 -16.09 15.58
C ARG A 259 -21.88 -17.19 15.94
N LEU A 260 -22.88 -16.87 16.74
CA LEU A 260 -23.88 -17.86 17.21
C LEU A 260 -24.77 -18.37 16.06
N LEU A 261 -25.18 -17.47 15.18
CA LEU A 261 -26.03 -17.80 14.05
C LEU A 261 -25.33 -18.72 13.06
N VAL A 262 -24.08 -18.41 12.74
CA VAL A 262 -23.26 -19.20 11.80
C VAL A 262 -22.87 -20.56 12.38
N ALA A 263 -22.56 -20.62 13.68
CA ALA A 263 -22.22 -21.89 14.36
C ALA A 263 -23.37 -22.90 14.32
N ASN A 264 -24.62 -22.42 14.40
CA ASN A 264 -25.82 -23.26 14.42
C ASN A 264 -26.42 -23.52 13.02
N ALA A 265 -25.96 -22.79 11.98
CA ALA A 265 -26.49 -22.96 10.63
C ALA A 265 -25.92 -24.23 9.96
N LYS A 266 -26.74 -24.88 9.13
CA LYS A 266 -26.32 -26.03 8.32
C LYS A 266 -25.71 -25.55 7.00
N VAL A 267 -24.85 -26.39 6.41
CA VAL A 267 -24.37 -26.16 5.05
C VAL A 267 -25.55 -26.05 4.08
N GLY A 268 -25.52 -25.07 3.21
CA GLY A 268 -26.62 -24.75 2.31
C GLY A 268 -27.70 -23.87 2.92
N GLN A 269 -27.51 -23.38 4.14
CA GLN A 269 -28.47 -22.45 4.79
C GLN A 269 -27.90 -21.03 4.89
N MET A 270 -28.81 -20.08 4.96
CA MET A 270 -28.52 -18.67 5.19
C MET A 270 -28.99 -18.28 6.61
N THR A 271 -28.15 -17.57 7.34
CA THR A 271 -28.48 -17.10 8.69
C THR A 271 -29.60 -16.06 8.67
N PRO A 272 -30.33 -15.85 9.77
CA PRO A 272 -31.12 -14.62 9.93
C PRO A 272 -30.25 -13.37 9.79
N PRO A 273 -30.82 -12.26 9.28
CA PRO A 273 -30.07 -11.01 9.15
C PRO A 273 -29.72 -10.42 10.52
N THR A 274 -28.53 -9.84 10.60
CA THR A 274 -28.05 -9.11 11.77
C THR A 274 -27.85 -7.65 11.41
N ILE A 275 -28.11 -6.76 12.36
CA ILE A 275 -28.00 -5.30 12.16
C ILE A 275 -26.76 -4.84 12.92
N SER A 276 -25.87 -4.14 12.20
CA SER A 276 -24.76 -3.38 12.76
C SER A 276 -24.99 -1.88 12.55
N THR A 277 -24.13 -1.04 13.11
CA THR A 277 -24.18 0.41 12.91
C THR A 277 -23.96 0.82 11.45
N ALA A 278 -23.34 -0.02 10.64
CA ALA A 278 -22.93 0.29 9.28
C ALA A 278 -23.66 -0.55 8.21
N ALA A 279 -24.32 -1.64 8.58
CA ALA A 279 -24.93 -2.53 7.59
C ALA A 279 -25.97 -3.49 8.21
N VAL A 280 -26.83 -4.05 7.35
CA VAL A 280 -27.55 -5.30 7.61
C VAL A 280 -26.77 -6.44 6.95
N GLU A 281 -26.43 -7.46 7.71
CA GLU A 281 -25.57 -8.56 7.26
C GLU A 281 -26.27 -9.90 7.35
N VAL A 282 -26.03 -10.76 6.36
CA VAL A 282 -26.51 -12.15 6.30
C VAL A 282 -25.36 -13.03 5.88
N TYR A 283 -25.27 -14.22 6.44
CA TYR A 283 -24.24 -15.18 6.08
C TYR A 283 -24.86 -16.45 5.47
N ALA A 284 -24.37 -16.85 4.31
CA ALA A 284 -24.68 -18.16 3.75
C ALA A 284 -23.56 -19.13 4.07
N VAL A 285 -23.87 -20.28 4.65
CA VAL A 285 -22.91 -21.35 4.96
C VAL A 285 -22.77 -22.24 3.72
N CYS A 286 -21.69 -22.05 2.98
CA CYS A 286 -21.45 -22.73 1.70
C CYS A 286 -20.71 -24.06 1.85
N GLY A 287 -19.95 -24.21 2.92
CA GLY A 287 -19.19 -25.43 3.22
C GLY A 287 -18.79 -25.47 4.68
N LYS A 288 -18.52 -26.68 5.14
CA LYS A 288 -18.00 -26.97 6.47
C LYS A 288 -16.80 -27.89 6.31
N ARG A 289 -15.66 -27.47 6.83
CA ARG A 289 -14.46 -28.26 6.85
C ARG A 289 -14.07 -28.48 8.30
N THR A 290 -13.87 -29.70 8.68
CA THR A 290 -13.38 -30.06 10.03
C THR A 290 -11.87 -30.18 9.94
N PHE A 291 -11.16 -29.41 10.74
CA PHE A 291 -9.72 -29.51 10.93
C PHE A 291 -9.47 -30.15 12.30
N ARG A 292 -8.56 -31.07 12.34
CA ARG A 292 -7.97 -31.45 13.60
C ARG A 292 -6.95 -30.37 13.98
N GLY A 293 -6.77 -30.09 15.25
CA GLY A 293 -5.81 -29.08 15.71
C GLY A 293 -4.41 -29.30 15.14
N ASP A 294 -4.05 -30.55 14.92
CA ASP A 294 -2.83 -31.00 14.27
C ASP A 294 -2.73 -30.53 12.79
N ASP A 295 -3.79 -30.59 12.01
CA ASP A 295 -3.77 -30.15 10.59
C ASP A 295 -3.48 -28.66 10.45
N THR A 296 -3.96 -27.83 11.35
CA THR A 296 -3.71 -26.38 11.35
C THR A 296 -2.24 -26.10 11.72
N ALA A 297 -1.75 -26.72 12.78
CA ALA A 297 -0.37 -26.61 13.23
C ALA A 297 0.60 -27.10 12.13
N ARG A 298 0.29 -28.22 11.50
CA ARG A 298 1.06 -28.76 10.37
C ARG A 298 1.10 -27.78 9.19
N ALA A 299 -0.05 -27.21 8.78
CA ALA A 299 -0.13 -26.26 7.68
C ALA A 299 0.61 -24.94 7.97
N GLU A 300 0.58 -24.48 9.23
CA GLU A 300 1.33 -23.29 9.67
C GLU A 300 2.83 -23.58 9.70
N THR A 301 3.24 -24.72 10.24
CA THR A 301 4.64 -25.15 10.28
C THR A 301 5.19 -25.35 8.88
N GLN A 302 4.43 -25.98 7.97
CA GLN A 302 4.83 -26.14 6.57
C GLN A 302 5.06 -24.77 5.90
N ARG A 303 4.15 -23.79 6.11
CA ARG A 303 4.32 -22.44 5.58
C ARG A 303 5.55 -21.74 6.18
N LYS A 304 5.78 -21.91 7.48
CA LYS A 304 6.96 -21.34 8.17
C LYS A 304 8.25 -21.90 7.59
N LEU A 305 8.36 -23.23 7.47
CA LEU A 305 9.53 -23.89 6.88
C LEU A 305 9.74 -23.46 5.41
N MET A 306 8.67 -23.40 4.62
CA MET A 306 8.73 -22.91 3.23
C MET A 306 9.28 -21.48 3.17
N ASN A 307 8.80 -20.59 4.01
CA ASN A 307 9.27 -19.20 4.05
C ASN A 307 10.72 -19.11 4.53
N GLN A 308 11.14 -19.92 5.48
CA GLN A 308 12.52 -19.98 5.96
C GLN A 308 13.45 -20.46 4.84
N GLU A 309 13.12 -21.56 4.17
CA GLU A 309 13.95 -22.08 3.08
C GLU A 309 14.02 -21.10 1.90
N MET A 310 12.89 -20.48 1.52
CA MET A 310 12.89 -19.42 0.51
C MET A 310 13.75 -18.21 0.93
N GLY A 311 13.74 -17.84 2.21
CA GLY A 311 14.59 -16.80 2.77
C GLY A 311 16.07 -17.13 2.62
N LEU A 312 16.48 -18.34 3.00
CA LEU A 312 17.86 -18.81 2.85
C LEU A 312 18.32 -18.83 1.39
N ARG A 313 17.44 -19.23 0.47
CA ARG A 313 17.72 -19.18 -0.97
C ARG A 313 17.85 -17.74 -1.48
N ALA A 314 16.99 -16.84 -1.01
CA ALA A 314 17.06 -15.42 -1.34
C ALA A 314 18.38 -14.79 -0.88
N GLU A 315 18.82 -15.09 0.35
CA GLU A 315 20.09 -14.60 0.90
C GLU A 315 21.31 -15.12 0.13
N ARG A 316 21.30 -16.39 -0.28
CA ARG A 316 22.37 -16.92 -1.14
C ARG A 316 22.36 -16.22 -2.49
N LEU A 317 21.22 -16.14 -3.11
CA LEU A 317 21.08 -15.53 -4.44
C LEU A 317 21.59 -14.08 -4.46
N ILE A 318 21.22 -13.26 -3.46
CA ILE A 318 21.72 -11.87 -3.44
C ILE A 318 23.24 -11.80 -3.22
N ARG A 319 23.83 -12.70 -2.43
CA ARG A 319 25.29 -12.78 -2.28
C ARG A 319 25.96 -13.17 -3.59
N ASP A 320 25.42 -14.15 -4.31
CA ASP A 320 25.95 -14.58 -5.60
C ASP A 320 25.86 -13.45 -6.63
N LEU A 321 24.71 -12.78 -6.72
CA LEU A 321 24.53 -11.61 -7.59
C LEU A 321 25.52 -10.47 -7.28
N ARG A 322 25.83 -10.24 -6.00
CA ARG A 322 26.85 -9.26 -5.61
C ARG A 322 28.26 -9.65 -6.05
N GLN A 323 28.61 -10.94 -5.97
CA GLN A 323 29.92 -11.43 -6.39
C GLN A 323 30.10 -11.35 -7.92
N GLU A 324 29.03 -11.53 -8.68
CA GLU A 324 29.03 -11.48 -10.14
C GLU A 324 28.91 -10.04 -10.69
N ALA A 325 28.41 -9.11 -9.88
CA ALA A 325 28.16 -7.75 -10.32
C ALA A 325 29.43 -6.90 -10.40
N PHE A 326 29.48 -6.05 -11.41
CA PHE A 326 30.45 -4.95 -11.46
C PHE A 326 29.91 -3.77 -10.64
N ILE A 327 30.56 -3.50 -9.49
CA ILE A 327 30.19 -2.41 -8.60
C ILE A 327 31.35 -1.42 -8.52
N GLU A 328 31.15 -0.20 -9.04
CA GLU A 328 32.13 0.88 -9.06
C GLU A 328 31.66 2.04 -8.17
N TYR A 329 32.45 2.39 -7.17
CA TYR A 329 32.24 3.56 -6.30
C TYR A 329 32.97 4.77 -6.90
N ARG A 330 32.29 5.93 -7.00
CA ARG A 330 32.80 7.17 -7.60
C ARG A 330 32.90 8.33 -6.61
#